data_fb8f8b5685d4db81fba11a6a48bf7f06
#
_entry.id   fb8f8b5685d4db81fba11a6a48bf7f06
#
_cell.length_a   1.000
_cell.length_b   1.000
_cell.length_c   1.000
_cell.angle_alpha   90.00
_cell.angle_beta   90.00
_cell.angle_gamma   90.00
#
_symmetry.space_group_name_H-M   'P 1'
#
loop_
_entity.id
_entity.type
_entity.pdbx_description
1 polymer ?
#
loop_
_entity_poly.entity_id
_entity_poly.type
_entity_poly.pdbx_seq_one_letter_code
_entity_poly.pdbx_strand_id
1 'polypeptide(L)'
;MAEKRRVVRRGTVTATERLSPDMVRITLSCPELVGAELPHSDHYVKLLFPPKEADYAWPFDPEEIRANSPHQAPVTRTYSLRRRDTATGTLELDFVLHGDDGLAGPWAAAAQPGDEIVVFGPGGAWHPIQDYTHFVLAGDEAAAAAIAAALDALPDGATARALIEVASLDATFDVPTGPGIDVVWVPRDGAPYGLRL
;
A
#
# COMPACT_ATOMS: atom_id res chain seq x y z
N MET A 1 16.99 -10.75 22.86
CA MET A 1 16.26 -9.61 22.25
C MET A 1 14.78 -9.95 22.33
N ALA A 2 13.98 -9.19 23.05
CA ALA A 2 12.52 -9.42 23.10
C ALA A 2 11.96 -9.18 21.69
N GLU A 3 11.31 -10.17 21.13
CA GLU A 3 10.59 -10.08 19.86
C GLU A 3 9.51 -8.99 20.02
N LYS A 4 9.63 -7.92 19.24
CA LYS A 4 8.70 -6.80 19.32
C LYS A 4 7.33 -7.30 18.88
N ARG A 5 6.43 -7.54 19.85
CA ARG A 5 5.07 -8.05 19.61
C ARG A 5 4.43 -7.21 18.49
N ARG A 6 4.02 -7.85 17.42
CA ARG A 6 3.41 -7.19 16.27
C ARG A 6 2.05 -6.65 16.70
N VAL A 7 1.88 -5.35 16.60
CA VAL A 7 0.62 -4.69 16.98
C VAL A 7 -0.39 -4.85 15.85
N VAL A 8 -1.50 -5.48 16.17
CA VAL A 8 -2.66 -5.66 15.29
C VAL A 8 -3.64 -4.52 15.55
N ARG A 9 -4.18 -3.94 14.49
CA ARG A 9 -5.12 -2.82 14.54
C ARG A 9 -6.31 -3.09 13.65
N ARG A 10 -7.39 -2.37 13.88
CA ARG A 10 -8.55 -2.36 13.00
C ARG A 10 -8.51 -1.12 12.13
N GLY A 11 -8.62 -1.31 10.81
CA GLY A 11 -8.87 -0.25 9.86
C GLY A 11 -10.33 -0.28 9.42
N THR A 12 -10.98 0.87 9.39
CA THR A 12 -12.34 1.04 8.84
C THR A 12 -12.24 1.81 7.53
N VAL A 13 -12.83 1.29 6.46
CA VAL A 13 -12.91 1.98 5.16
C VAL A 13 -13.74 3.26 5.34
N THR A 14 -13.19 4.39 4.93
CA THR A 14 -13.87 5.68 4.95
C THR A 14 -14.17 6.21 3.55
N ALA A 15 -13.37 5.83 2.56
CA ALA A 15 -13.59 6.19 1.17
C ALA A 15 -12.97 5.15 0.23
N THR A 16 -13.52 5.09 -0.98
CA THR A 16 -12.97 4.33 -2.11
C THR A 16 -12.93 5.25 -3.34
N GLU A 17 -11.83 5.21 -4.10
CA GLU A 17 -11.63 6.03 -5.28
C GLU A 17 -11.07 5.18 -6.42
N ARG A 18 -11.70 5.20 -7.58
CA ARG A 18 -11.18 4.54 -8.77
C ARG A 18 -10.12 5.44 -9.41
N LEU A 19 -8.87 5.00 -9.42
CA LEU A 19 -7.74 5.76 -9.98
C LEU A 19 -7.59 5.53 -11.48
N SER A 20 -7.80 4.29 -11.92
CA SER A 20 -7.74 3.87 -13.33
C SER A 20 -8.59 2.61 -13.52
N PRO A 21 -8.74 2.06 -14.74
CA PRO A 21 -9.44 0.79 -14.92
C PRO A 21 -8.92 -0.34 -14.03
N ASP A 22 -7.62 -0.34 -13.72
CA ASP A 22 -6.94 -1.42 -13.02
C ASP A 22 -6.49 -1.06 -11.60
N MET A 23 -6.85 0.16 -11.11
CA MET A 23 -6.40 0.63 -9.80
C MET A 23 -7.53 1.23 -8.97
N VAL A 24 -7.55 0.92 -7.68
CA VAL A 24 -8.46 1.53 -6.70
C VAL A 24 -7.68 1.96 -5.46
N ARG A 25 -7.99 3.14 -4.94
CA ARG A 25 -7.51 3.64 -3.64
C ARG A 25 -8.55 3.39 -2.57
N ILE A 26 -8.09 2.84 -1.45
CA ILE A 26 -8.90 2.66 -0.25
C ILE A 26 -8.34 3.57 0.85
N THR A 27 -9.19 4.40 1.41
CA THR A 27 -8.86 5.21 2.59
C THR A 27 -9.36 4.49 3.84
N LEU A 28 -8.46 4.27 4.79
CA LEU A 28 -8.76 3.62 6.07
C LEU A 28 -8.63 4.63 7.22
N SER A 29 -9.54 4.58 8.16
CA SER A 29 -9.39 5.15 9.49
C SER A 29 -8.82 4.09 10.43
N CYS A 30 -7.66 4.39 11.03
CA CYS A 30 -6.99 3.58 12.04
C CYS A 30 -6.69 4.48 13.26
N PRO A 31 -7.65 4.71 14.17
CA PRO A 31 -7.49 5.66 15.29
C PRO A 31 -6.28 5.38 16.19
N GLU A 32 -5.86 4.11 16.29
CA GLU A 32 -4.69 3.71 17.08
C GLU A 32 -3.35 4.21 16.49
N LEU A 33 -3.37 4.80 15.29
CA LEU A 33 -2.21 5.44 14.66
C LEU A 33 -2.15 6.95 14.89
N VAL A 34 -3.12 7.53 15.59
CA VAL A 34 -3.06 8.95 15.98
C VAL A 34 -1.83 9.18 16.86
N GLY A 35 -0.99 10.15 16.46
CA GLY A 35 0.26 10.48 17.14
C GLY A 35 1.42 9.50 16.88
N ALA A 36 1.25 8.50 16.00
CA ALA A 36 2.33 7.57 15.67
C ALA A 36 3.46 8.28 14.90
N GLU A 37 4.70 7.94 15.23
CA GLU A 37 5.86 8.40 14.47
C GLU A 37 6.10 7.48 13.26
N LEU A 38 5.90 8.01 12.06
CA LEU A 38 6.07 7.30 10.78
C LEU A 38 7.04 8.10 9.88
N PRO A 39 8.37 8.09 10.18
CA PRO A 39 9.35 8.95 9.54
C PRO A 39 9.76 8.52 8.13
N HIS A 40 9.46 7.30 7.73
CA HIS A 40 9.94 6.75 6.46
C HIS A 40 8.91 6.96 5.33
N SER A 41 9.36 7.07 4.09
CA SER A 41 8.48 7.15 2.92
C SER A 41 7.97 5.77 2.47
N ASP A 42 8.74 4.71 2.72
CA ASP A 42 8.43 3.32 2.35
C ASP A 42 7.54 2.59 3.37
N HIS A 43 6.81 3.33 4.22
CA HIS A 43 5.91 2.69 5.16
C HIS A 43 4.91 1.78 4.44
N TYR A 44 4.69 0.61 5.03
CA TYR A 44 3.76 -0.40 4.56
C TYR A 44 2.96 -1.00 5.70
N VAL A 45 1.82 -1.55 5.37
CA VAL A 45 1.00 -2.37 6.27
C VAL A 45 0.80 -3.76 5.67
N LYS A 46 0.46 -4.72 6.54
CA LYS A 46 -0.01 -6.04 6.11
C LYS A 46 -1.48 -6.14 6.46
N LEU A 47 -2.30 -6.33 5.44
CA LEU A 47 -3.72 -6.60 5.58
C LEU A 47 -3.94 -8.10 5.83
N LEU A 48 -4.81 -8.42 6.76
CA LEU A 48 -5.11 -9.78 7.15
C LEU A 48 -6.49 -10.19 6.62
N PHE A 49 -6.50 -11.29 5.88
CA PHE A 49 -7.70 -11.89 5.29
C PHE A 49 -7.97 -13.23 5.96
N PRO A 50 -8.94 -13.31 6.91
CA PRO A 50 -9.38 -14.58 7.46
C PRO A 50 -9.91 -15.50 6.36
N PRO A 51 -9.75 -16.85 6.49
CA PRO A 51 -10.45 -17.78 5.63
C PRO A 51 -11.97 -17.61 5.77
N LYS A 52 -12.74 -18.00 4.74
CA LYS A 52 -14.21 -17.88 4.76
C LYS A 52 -14.86 -18.66 5.90
N GLU A 53 -14.25 -19.78 6.29
CA GLU A 53 -14.72 -20.69 7.35
C GLU A 53 -14.09 -20.37 8.72
N ALA A 54 -13.46 -19.19 8.87
CA ALA A 54 -12.88 -18.80 10.16
C ALA A 54 -13.96 -18.73 11.23
N ASP A 55 -13.70 -19.36 12.38
CA ASP A 55 -14.60 -19.41 13.54
C ASP A 55 -14.29 -18.32 14.59
N TYR A 56 -13.47 -17.33 14.21
CA TYR A 56 -13.10 -16.18 15.02
C TYR A 56 -13.48 -14.87 14.33
N ALA A 57 -13.68 -13.84 15.16
CA ALA A 57 -13.93 -12.47 14.71
C ALA A 57 -12.98 -11.50 15.43
N TRP A 58 -12.92 -10.26 14.96
CA TRP A 58 -12.18 -9.20 15.66
C TRP A 58 -12.76 -8.94 17.07
N PRO A 59 -11.95 -8.74 18.11
CA PRO A 59 -10.47 -8.79 18.10
C PRO A 59 -9.93 -10.23 18.17
N PHE A 60 -8.84 -10.50 17.43
CA PHE A 60 -8.14 -11.79 17.46
C PHE A 60 -6.62 -11.59 17.45
N ASP A 61 -5.87 -12.59 17.96
CA ASP A 61 -4.41 -12.65 17.85
C ASP A 61 -4.02 -13.60 16.71
N PRO A 62 -3.48 -13.09 15.58
CA PRO A 62 -3.13 -13.94 14.45
C PRO A 62 -1.99 -14.92 14.75
N GLU A 63 -1.13 -14.63 15.74
CA GLU A 63 -0.04 -15.53 16.14
C GLU A 63 -0.59 -16.69 16.98
N GLU A 64 -1.54 -16.41 17.85
CA GLU A 64 -2.26 -17.46 18.61
C GLU A 64 -3.03 -18.38 17.66
N ILE A 65 -3.76 -17.82 16.69
CA ILE A 65 -4.48 -18.62 15.68
C ILE A 65 -3.49 -19.49 14.89
N ARG A 66 -2.36 -18.92 14.44
CA ARG A 66 -1.35 -19.68 13.69
C ARG A 66 -0.74 -20.81 14.49
N ALA A 67 -0.57 -20.62 15.81
CA ALA A 67 -0.01 -21.63 16.70
C ALA A 67 -1.00 -22.77 17.00
N ASN A 68 -2.29 -22.42 17.25
CA ASN A 68 -3.30 -23.37 17.74
C ASN A 68 -4.20 -23.95 16.64
N SER A 69 -4.42 -23.17 15.55
CA SER A 69 -5.31 -23.54 14.45
C SER A 69 -4.73 -23.05 13.11
N PRO A 70 -3.57 -23.58 12.67
CA PRO A 70 -2.83 -23.04 11.50
C PRO A 70 -3.65 -23.06 10.20
N HIS A 71 -4.63 -23.95 10.05
CA HIS A 71 -5.53 -24.01 8.90
C HIS A 71 -6.52 -22.83 8.86
N GLN A 72 -6.73 -22.16 9.99
CA GLN A 72 -7.57 -20.97 10.09
C GLN A 72 -6.76 -19.67 10.11
N ALA A 73 -5.41 -19.75 10.03
CA ALA A 73 -4.57 -18.57 10.07
C ALA A 73 -4.89 -17.61 8.93
N PRO A 74 -5.03 -16.31 9.21
CA PRO A 74 -5.32 -15.33 8.17
C PRO A 74 -4.16 -15.23 7.17
N VAL A 75 -4.51 -15.10 5.90
CA VAL A 75 -3.55 -14.81 4.83
C VAL A 75 -3.21 -13.32 4.89
N THR A 76 -1.93 -12.99 4.74
CA THR A 76 -1.48 -11.61 4.75
C THR A 76 -1.13 -11.11 3.35
N ARG A 77 -1.45 -9.83 3.07
CA ARG A 77 -0.99 -9.12 1.87
C ARG A 77 -0.37 -7.79 2.30
N THR A 78 0.78 -7.47 1.73
CA THR A 78 1.54 -6.25 2.07
C THR A 78 1.20 -5.15 1.07
N TYR A 79 0.91 -3.95 1.60
CA TYR A 79 0.62 -2.76 0.83
C TYR A 79 1.43 -1.57 1.33
N SER A 80 2.08 -0.87 0.43
CA SER A 80 2.73 0.41 0.73
C SER A 80 1.68 1.46 1.05
N LEU A 81 1.99 2.34 2.02
CA LEU A 81 1.15 3.49 2.29
C LEU A 81 1.39 4.54 1.20
N ARG A 82 0.38 4.83 0.41
CA ARG A 82 0.43 5.95 -0.54
C ARG A 82 0.48 7.27 0.20
N ARG A 83 -0.39 7.43 1.20
CA ARG A 83 -0.41 8.56 2.13
C ARG A 83 -0.75 8.09 3.53
N ARG A 84 -0.36 8.91 4.48
CA ARG A 84 -0.68 8.74 5.89
C ARG A 84 -0.86 10.10 6.54
N ASP A 85 -1.85 10.19 7.41
CA ASP A 85 -2.06 11.34 8.28
C ASP A 85 -2.15 10.84 9.71
N THR A 86 -1.10 11.03 10.48
CA THR A 86 -1.06 10.61 11.88
C THR A 86 -1.77 11.58 12.84
N ALA A 87 -2.22 12.75 12.38
CA ALA A 87 -3.08 13.59 13.17
C ALA A 87 -4.50 13.03 13.27
N THR A 88 -4.95 12.37 12.21
CA THR A 88 -6.30 11.78 12.13
C THR A 88 -6.30 10.24 12.21
N GLY A 89 -5.14 9.59 12.06
CA GLY A 89 -5.02 8.15 11.95
C GLY A 89 -5.49 7.62 10.59
N THR A 90 -5.38 8.43 9.53
CA THR A 90 -5.82 8.06 8.18
C THR A 90 -4.67 7.44 7.36
N LEU A 91 -4.98 6.36 6.64
CA LEU A 91 -4.07 5.68 5.71
C LEU A 91 -4.73 5.58 4.33
N GLU A 92 -3.95 5.82 3.27
CA GLU A 92 -4.35 5.54 1.88
C GLU A 92 -3.51 4.39 1.30
N LEU A 93 -4.20 3.42 0.71
CA LEU A 93 -3.63 2.23 0.09
C LEU A 93 -4.14 2.10 -1.34
N ASP A 94 -3.24 1.87 -2.29
CA ASP A 94 -3.58 1.66 -3.70
C ASP A 94 -3.51 0.16 -4.02
N PHE A 95 -4.56 -0.36 -4.65
CA PHE A 95 -4.71 -1.76 -5.00
C PHE A 95 -4.76 -1.94 -6.50
N VAL A 96 -3.96 -2.88 -7.01
CA VAL A 96 -4.07 -3.34 -8.39
C VAL A 96 -5.22 -4.34 -8.48
N LEU A 97 -6.07 -4.16 -9.48
CA LEU A 97 -7.20 -5.02 -9.78
C LEU A 97 -6.86 -5.86 -11.02
N HIS A 98 -6.75 -7.15 -10.85
CA HIS A 98 -6.43 -8.09 -11.93
C HIS A 98 -7.45 -9.25 -11.99
N GLY A 99 -8.72 -8.90 -12.15
CA GLY A 99 -9.83 -9.84 -12.15
C GLY A 99 -10.23 -10.32 -10.75
N ASP A 100 -10.88 -11.47 -10.67
CA ASP A 100 -11.45 -12.03 -9.44
C ASP A 100 -10.49 -12.95 -8.69
N ASP A 101 -9.25 -13.07 -9.16
CA ASP A 101 -8.24 -13.91 -8.53
C ASP A 101 -7.63 -13.28 -7.28
N GLY A 102 -7.35 -14.13 -6.29
CA GLY A 102 -6.72 -13.72 -5.04
C GLY A 102 -7.69 -13.24 -3.97
N LEU A 103 -7.22 -12.43 -3.02
CA LEU A 103 -8.00 -12.00 -1.86
C LEU A 103 -8.16 -10.48 -1.80
N ALA A 104 -7.06 -9.74 -1.98
CA ALA A 104 -7.02 -8.31 -1.72
C ALA A 104 -7.62 -7.49 -2.87
N GLY A 105 -7.41 -7.88 -4.12
CA GLY A 105 -8.01 -7.23 -5.30
C GLY A 105 -9.54 -7.29 -5.26
N PRO A 106 -10.15 -8.49 -5.17
CA PRO A 106 -11.60 -8.62 -5.04
C PRO A 106 -12.18 -7.90 -3.81
N TRP A 107 -11.50 -7.95 -2.66
CA TRP A 107 -11.89 -7.19 -1.48
C TRP A 107 -11.90 -5.68 -1.76
N ALA A 108 -10.82 -5.13 -2.31
CA ALA A 108 -10.71 -3.71 -2.59
C ALA A 108 -11.71 -3.23 -3.66
N ALA A 109 -12.00 -4.08 -4.67
CA ALA A 109 -12.99 -3.78 -5.69
C ALA A 109 -14.43 -3.69 -5.15
N ALA A 110 -14.73 -4.43 -4.07
CA ALA A 110 -16.04 -4.48 -3.44
C ALA A 110 -16.15 -3.58 -2.19
N ALA A 111 -15.05 -3.05 -1.67
CA ALA A 111 -14.97 -2.30 -0.42
C ALA A 111 -15.88 -1.07 -0.41
N GLN A 112 -16.57 -0.86 0.69
CA GLN A 112 -17.47 0.28 0.91
C GLN A 112 -17.17 0.97 2.25
N PRO A 113 -17.48 2.26 2.38
CA PRO A 113 -17.38 2.94 3.67
C PRO A 113 -18.13 2.18 4.77
N GLY A 114 -17.42 1.94 5.88
CA GLY A 114 -17.89 1.12 7.01
C GLY A 114 -17.36 -0.30 7.03
N ASP A 115 -16.79 -0.82 5.95
CA ASP A 115 -16.14 -2.13 5.95
C ASP A 115 -14.89 -2.11 6.83
N GLU A 116 -14.58 -3.25 7.45
CA GLU A 116 -13.46 -3.37 8.38
C GLU A 116 -12.41 -4.34 7.84
N ILE A 117 -11.15 -4.04 8.14
CA ILE A 117 -10.01 -4.91 7.83
C ILE A 117 -8.99 -4.85 8.96
N VAL A 118 -8.34 -5.98 9.20
CA VAL A 118 -7.29 -6.07 10.21
C VAL A 118 -5.94 -5.73 9.60
N VAL A 119 -5.18 -4.90 10.30
CA VAL A 119 -3.94 -4.29 9.82
C VAL A 119 -2.80 -4.61 10.79
N PHE A 120 -1.71 -5.15 10.27
CA PHE A 120 -0.41 -5.19 10.94
C PHE A 120 0.47 -4.05 10.49
N GLY A 121 1.21 -3.46 11.42
CA GLY A 121 2.15 -2.40 11.12
C GLY A 121 1.64 -1.03 11.57
N PRO A 122 2.13 0.08 11.01
CA PRO A 122 3.06 0.16 9.86
C PRO A 122 4.47 -0.31 10.16
N GLY A 123 5.14 -0.86 9.13
CA GLY A 123 6.59 -1.03 9.04
C GLY A 123 7.17 -0.04 8.03
N GLY A 124 8.49 0.10 7.98
CA GLY A 124 9.22 0.95 7.05
C GLY A 124 10.65 1.13 7.53
N ALA A 125 11.56 1.47 6.62
CA ALA A 125 12.98 1.61 6.94
C ALA A 125 13.72 2.64 6.07
N TRP A 126 13.11 3.14 4.99
CA TRP A 126 13.77 3.98 4.01
C TRP A 126 12.99 5.29 3.74
N HIS A 127 13.75 6.33 3.43
CA HIS A 127 13.27 7.58 2.86
C HIS A 127 14.37 8.20 2.00
N PRO A 128 14.05 9.07 1.02
CA PRO A 128 15.06 9.83 0.28
C PRO A 128 15.88 10.68 1.25
N ILE A 129 17.20 10.55 1.21
CA ILE A 129 18.11 11.29 2.11
C ILE A 129 18.72 12.48 1.38
N GLN A 130 19.06 13.54 2.14
CA GLN A 130 19.59 14.80 1.60
C GLN A 130 20.98 14.69 0.97
N ASP A 131 21.69 13.58 1.18
CA ASP A 131 23.01 13.35 0.59
C ASP A 131 22.96 13.12 -0.93
N TYR A 132 21.78 12.84 -1.48
CA TYR A 132 21.57 12.65 -2.90
C TYR A 132 20.70 13.77 -3.49
N THR A 133 21.10 14.24 -4.66
CA THR A 133 20.40 15.31 -5.40
C THR A 133 19.60 14.78 -6.59
N HIS A 134 19.75 13.50 -6.92
CA HIS A 134 19.04 12.86 -8.02
C HIS A 134 18.61 11.44 -7.65
N PHE A 135 17.35 11.11 -7.91
CA PHE A 135 16.74 9.82 -7.61
C PHE A 135 16.20 9.18 -8.88
N VAL A 136 16.40 7.88 -9.01
CA VAL A 136 15.75 7.06 -10.04
C VAL A 136 14.88 6.03 -9.32
N LEU A 137 13.59 6.03 -9.64
CA LEU A 137 12.58 5.16 -9.08
C LEU A 137 11.97 4.35 -10.22
N ALA A 138 11.89 3.03 -10.08
CA ALA A 138 11.34 2.18 -11.12
C ALA A 138 10.50 1.06 -10.53
N GLY A 139 9.40 0.72 -11.19
CA GLY A 139 8.52 -0.37 -10.79
C GLY A 139 7.26 -0.44 -11.65
N ASP A 140 6.44 -1.40 -11.36
CA ASP A 140 5.13 -1.57 -11.99
C ASP A 140 4.02 -0.85 -11.18
N GLU A 141 2.76 -1.02 -11.58
CA GLU A 141 1.60 -0.47 -10.91
C GLU A 141 1.51 -0.88 -9.41
N ALA A 142 2.05 -2.04 -9.04
CA ALA A 142 2.06 -2.47 -7.63
C ALA A 142 3.08 -1.68 -6.79
N ALA A 143 4.13 -1.17 -7.40
CA ALA A 143 5.13 -0.31 -6.76
C ALA A 143 4.75 1.18 -6.77
N ALA A 144 3.76 1.58 -7.55
CA ALA A 144 3.45 2.99 -7.81
C ALA A 144 3.11 3.77 -6.54
N ALA A 145 2.43 3.16 -5.56
CA ALA A 145 2.16 3.81 -4.27
C ALA A 145 3.44 4.17 -3.51
N ALA A 146 4.44 3.26 -3.50
CA ALA A 146 5.74 3.50 -2.86
C ALA A 146 6.55 4.54 -3.62
N ILE A 147 6.55 4.48 -4.96
CA ILE A 147 7.19 5.48 -5.82
C ILE A 147 6.60 6.87 -5.55
N ALA A 148 5.27 6.98 -5.55
CA ALA A 148 4.60 8.24 -5.29
C ALA A 148 4.88 8.79 -3.88
N ALA A 149 4.91 7.93 -2.85
CA ALA A 149 5.27 8.33 -1.51
C ALA A 149 6.75 8.79 -1.40
N ALA A 150 7.65 8.20 -2.19
CA ALA A 150 9.04 8.63 -2.28
C ALA A 150 9.17 9.99 -2.99
N LEU A 151 8.40 10.21 -4.07
CA LEU A 151 8.37 11.51 -4.79
C LEU A 151 7.85 12.63 -3.89
N ASP A 152 6.80 12.38 -3.07
CA ASP A 152 6.29 13.36 -2.08
C ASP A 152 7.32 13.69 -0.99
N ALA A 153 8.28 12.80 -0.74
CA ALA A 153 9.28 12.93 0.31
C ALA A 153 10.67 13.37 -0.18
N LEU A 154 10.79 13.78 -1.43
CA LEU A 154 12.08 14.24 -1.97
C LEU A 154 12.63 15.42 -1.19
N PRO A 155 13.95 15.47 -0.94
CA PRO A 155 14.59 16.66 -0.39
C PRO A 155 14.39 17.89 -1.27
N ASP A 156 14.38 19.07 -0.65
CA ASP A 156 14.28 20.34 -1.36
C ASP A 156 15.37 20.47 -2.43
N GLY A 157 14.96 20.79 -3.66
CA GLY A 157 15.87 20.95 -4.81
C GLY A 157 16.38 19.64 -5.41
N ALA A 158 16.03 18.50 -4.87
CA ALA A 158 16.33 17.21 -5.49
C ALA A 158 15.50 17.02 -6.77
N THR A 159 16.03 16.21 -7.68
CA THR A 159 15.35 15.80 -8.91
C THR A 159 15.09 14.30 -8.89
N ALA A 160 14.06 13.85 -9.60
CA ALA A 160 13.77 12.44 -9.74
C ALA A 160 13.30 12.07 -11.14
N ARG A 161 13.65 10.87 -11.56
CA ARG A 161 13.03 10.19 -12.69
C ARG A 161 12.33 8.94 -12.20
N ALA A 162 11.00 8.87 -12.41
CA ALA A 162 10.19 7.72 -12.07
C ALA A 162 9.75 7.01 -13.35
N LEU A 163 10.05 5.71 -13.46
CA LEU A 163 9.58 4.85 -14.54
C LEU A 163 8.53 3.91 -13.94
N ILE A 164 7.28 4.02 -14.41
CA ILE A 164 6.17 3.23 -13.88
C ILE A 164 5.57 2.39 -15.01
N GLU A 165 5.74 1.08 -14.91
CA GLU A 165 5.16 0.16 -15.86
C GLU A 165 3.66 -0.04 -15.56
N VAL A 166 2.83 0.04 -16.60
CA VAL A 166 1.38 -0.11 -16.54
C VAL A 166 0.89 -1.04 -17.65
N ALA A 167 -0.31 -1.58 -17.53
CA ALA A 167 -0.89 -2.47 -18.55
C ALA A 167 -0.97 -1.78 -19.92
N SER A 168 -1.46 -0.53 -19.95
CA SER A 168 -1.56 0.33 -21.12
C SER A 168 -1.55 1.81 -20.69
N LEU A 169 -1.49 2.75 -21.63
CA LEU A 169 -1.58 4.17 -21.30
C LEU A 169 -2.94 4.58 -20.72
N ASP A 170 -4.01 3.83 -20.98
CA ASP A 170 -5.31 4.07 -20.37
C ASP A 170 -5.36 3.70 -18.88
N ALA A 171 -4.36 2.93 -18.41
CA ALA A 171 -4.22 2.53 -17.02
C ALA A 171 -3.34 3.48 -16.17
N THR A 172 -2.97 4.64 -16.73
CA THR A 172 -2.25 5.68 -15.97
C THR A 172 -3.15 6.36 -14.94
N PHE A 173 -2.57 6.92 -13.90
CA PHE A 173 -3.26 7.64 -12.84
C PHE A 173 -2.37 8.73 -12.25
N ASP A 174 -2.94 9.58 -11.40
CA ASP A 174 -2.21 10.72 -10.84
C ASP A 174 -1.13 10.29 -9.84
N VAL A 175 0.08 10.73 -10.10
CA VAL A 175 1.24 10.64 -9.21
C VAL A 175 1.84 12.03 -8.98
N PRO A 176 2.65 12.23 -7.92
CA PRO A 176 3.29 13.53 -7.69
C PRO A 176 4.11 13.97 -8.89
N THR A 177 3.89 15.22 -9.31
CA THR A 177 4.63 15.90 -10.38
C THR A 177 5.09 17.27 -9.90
N GLY A 178 6.09 17.85 -10.54
CA GLY A 178 6.57 19.18 -10.19
C GLY A 178 7.93 19.48 -10.82
N PRO A 179 8.51 20.65 -10.52
CA PRO A 179 9.84 21.00 -11.00
C PRO A 179 10.87 19.94 -10.59
N GLY A 180 11.60 19.41 -11.57
CA GLY A 180 12.62 18.39 -11.32
C GLY A 180 12.10 16.95 -11.19
N ILE A 181 10.80 16.71 -11.31
CA ILE A 181 10.20 15.35 -11.31
C ILE A 181 9.80 14.99 -12.73
N ASP A 182 10.44 13.96 -13.28
CA ASP A 182 10.14 13.38 -14.59
C ASP A 182 9.48 12.01 -14.39
N VAL A 183 8.20 11.88 -14.76
CA VAL A 183 7.44 10.63 -14.68
C VAL A 183 7.24 10.07 -16.06
N VAL A 184 7.73 8.86 -16.27
CA VAL A 184 7.62 8.11 -17.53
C VAL A 184 6.73 6.90 -17.32
N TRP A 185 5.58 6.89 -17.97
CA TRP A 185 4.71 5.74 -18.05
C TRP A 185 5.19 4.78 -19.11
N VAL A 186 5.40 3.51 -18.75
CA VAL A 186 5.91 2.46 -19.63
C VAL A 186 4.80 1.43 -19.87
N PRO A 187 4.04 1.53 -20.99
CA PRO A 187 2.97 0.58 -21.25
C PRO A 187 3.52 -0.79 -21.64
N ARG A 188 3.02 -1.86 -21.01
CA ARG A 188 3.34 -3.24 -21.37
C ARG A 188 2.75 -3.64 -22.70
N ASP A 189 1.51 -3.22 -23.00
CA ASP A 189 0.77 -3.59 -24.21
C ASP A 189 0.81 -5.10 -24.49
N GLY A 190 0.57 -5.91 -23.46
CA GLY A 190 0.61 -7.37 -23.53
C GLY A 190 1.99 -8.02 -23.41
N ALA A 191 3.08 -7.25 -23.26
CA ALA A 191 4.39 -7.81 -22.96
C ALA A 191 4.47 -8.32 -21.50
N PRO A 192 5.39 -9.26 -21.20
CA PRO A 192 5.65 -9.69 -19.82
C PRO A 192 6.12 -8.53 -18.94
N TYR A 193 5.84 -8.64 -17.63
CA TYR A 193 6.29 -7.68 -16.62
C TYR A 193 7.79 -7.48 -16.65
N GLY A 194 8.23 -6.21 -16.54
CA GLY A 194 9.62 -5.80 -16.48
C GLY A 194 10.38 -5.88 -17.81
N LEU A 195 9.75 -6.34 -18.90
CA LEU A 195 10.44 -6.43 -20.18
C LEU A 195 10.72 -5.08 -20.83
N ARG A 196 9.89 -4.07 -20.53
CA ARG A 196 9.99 -2.71 -21.10
C ARG A 196 10.47 -1.67 -20.10
N LEU A 197 10.57 -2.02 -18.83
CA LEU A 197 11.07 -1.18 -17.73
C LEU A 197 12.64 -1.09 -17.64
#